data_8c2693876a2d1744bcbdc24fb74102b0
#
_entry.id   8c2693876a2d1744bcbdc24fb74102b0
#
_cell.length_a   1.000
_cell.length_b   1.000
_cell.length_c   1.000
_cell.angle_alpha   90.00
_cell.angle_beta   90.00
_cell.angle_gamma   90.00
#
_symmetry.space_group_name_H-M   'P 1'
#
loop_
_entity.id
_entity.type
_entity.pdbx_description
1 polymer ?
#
loop_
_entity_poly.entity_id
_entity_poly.type
_entity_poly.pdbx_seq_one_letter_code
_entity_poly.pdbx_strand_id
1 'polypeptide(L)'
;GVLGVALLGALQGPADQREARAVEIHAIARLIGAAAARTTRRLDLGTVGESTPMLSVRGVTRSVLDAVLVRVPGSERISVGVTNGLQAHILSGRPADLERVVTALEAAAARSAKARKDRRRGGAVLAPVTEFLTTSVPFHTPLLASAVDDVAAWAAACGLDEKLARDLATAVLIDPVDWPGLVTEALGIGSAGPVRTVVDLGPGTVLVRLTEGVVAGTGTTVVPAGTAKAIDDLDRAVAAPQPSVDRSRFAPRITRLPDGRLTLDTAFTRLTGRSAVLLA
;
A
#
# COMPACT_ATOMS: atom_id res chain seq x y z
N GLY A 1 2.54 -3.38 -4.39
CA GLY A 1 1.36 -4.02 -3.83
C GLY A 1 0.80 -5.13 -4.71
N VAL A 2 -0.48 -5.09 -5.01
CA VAL A 2 -1.23 -6.18 -5.69
C VAL A 2 -0.60 -6.65 -6.99
N LEU A 3 -0.12 -5.73 -7.84
CA LEU A 3 0.57 -6.10 -9.09
C LEU A 3 1.88 -6.85 -8.85
N GLY A 4 2.63 -6.48 -7.81
CA GLY A 4 3.85 -7.19 -7.41
C GLY A 4 3.55 -8.61 -6.92
N VAL A 5 2.48 -8.78 -6.14
CA VAL A 5 2.02 -10.11 -5.67
C VAL A 5 1.58 -10.98 -6.86
N ALA A 6 0.82 -10.42 -7.81
CA ALA A 6 0.41 -11.14 -9.01
C ALA A 6 1.63 -11.57 -9.85
N LEU A 7 2.60 -10.67 -10.03
CA LEU A 7 3.85 -10.99 -10.74
C LEU A 7 4.66 -12.08 -10.04
N LEU A 8 4.77 -12.01 -8.71
CA LEU A 8 5.45 -13.02 -7.93
C LEU A 8 4.77 -14.40 -8.08
N GLY A 9 3.43 -14.43 -8.05
CA GLY A 9 2.64 -15.63 -8.31
C GLY A 9 2.89 -16.21 -9.71
N ALA A 10 3.02 -15.36 -10.72
CA ALA A 10 3.36 -15.79 -12.09
C ALA A 10 4.75 -16.41 -12.16
N LEU A 11 5.74 -15.81 -11.50
CA LEU A 11 7.11 -16.31 -11.45
C LEU A 11 7.26 -17.65 -10.71
N GLN A 12 6.29 -18.01 -9.87
CA GLN A 12 6.24 -19.29 -9.16
C GLN A 12 5.47 -20.38 -9.91
N GLY A 13 4.79 -20.03 -10.98
CA GLY A 13 4.07 -20.95 -11.83
C GLY A 13 5.00 -21.90 -12.61
N PRO A 14 4.43 -22.78 -13.45
CA PRO A 14 5.18 -23.67 -14.33
C PRO A 14 6.20 -22.90 -15.17
N ALA A 15 7.41 -23.42 -15.33
CA ALA A 15 8.54 -22.71 -15.95
C ALA A 15 8.23 -22.25 -17.38
N ASP A 16 7.47 -23.03 -18.11
CA ASP A 16 7.01 -22.76 -19.49
C ASP A 16 5.97 -21.64 -19.59
N GLN A 17 5.32 -21.27 -18.49
CA GLN A 17 4.28 -20.24 -18.45
C GLN A 17 4.71 -18.93 -17.78
N ARG A 18 5.85 -18.91 -17.09
CA ARG A 18 6.30 -17.79 -16.26
C ARG A 18 6.41 -16.47 -17.04
N GLU A 19 7.07 -16.54 -18.18
CA GLU A 19 7.29 -15.36 -19.02
C GLU A 19 5.96 -14.82 -19.56
N ALA A 20 5.13 -15.70 -20.13
CA ALA A 20 3.84 -15.31 -20.69
C ALA A 20 2.94 -14.68 -19.62
N ARG A 21 2.88 -15.25 -18.42
CA ARG A 21 2.12 -14.71 -17.29
C ARG A 21 2.68 -13.37 -16.78
N ALA A 22 3.99 -13.22 -16.71
CA ALA A 22 4.60 -11.96 -16.32
C ALA A 22 4.31 -10.84 -17.34
N VAL A 23 4.38 -11.15 -18.63
CA VAL A 23 4.02 -10.22 -19.72
C VAL A 23 2.54 -9.85 -19.65
N GLU A 24 1.65 -10.82 -19.40
CA GLU A 24 0.21 -10.59 -19.22
C GLU A 24 -0.07 -9.60 -18.08
N ILE A 25 0.51 -9.83 -16.89
CA ILE A 25 0.33 -8.93 -15.75
C ILE A 25 0.87 -7.54 -16.04
N HIS A 26 2.02 -7.45 -16.72
CA HIS A 26 2.56 -6.16 -17.14
C HIS A 26 1.63 -5.43 -18.13
N ALA A 27 1.07 -6.15 -19.08
CA ALA A 27 0.09 -5.59 -20.02
C ALA A 27 -1.16 -5.08 -19.28
N ILE A 28 -1.72 -5.88 -18.36
CA ILE A 28 -2.86 -5.48 -17.53
C ILE A 28 -2.52 -4.23 -16.70
N ALA A 29 -1.33 -4.15 -16.10
CA ALA A 29 -0.91 -2.98 -15.34
C ALA A 29 -0.91 -1.69 -16.20
N ARG A 30 -0.49 -1.79 -17.47
CA ARG A 30 -0.56 -0.67 -18.42
C ARG A 30 -1.99 -0.29 -18.78
N LEU A 31 -2.88 -1.28 -18.96
CA LEU A 31 -4.31 -1.03 -19.21
C LEU A 31 -4.94 -0.31 -18.01
N ILE A 32 -4.64 -0.72 -16.78
CA ILE A 32 -5.11 -0.06 -15.55
C ILE A 32 -4.69 1.41 -15.55
N GLY A 33 -3.41 1.71 -15.79
CA GLY A 33 -2.93 3.10 -15.86
C GLY A 33 -3.63 3.93 -16.94
N ALA A 34 -3.81 3.37 -18.14
CA ALA A 34 -4.48 4.04 -19.25
C ALA A 34 -5.97 4.31 -18.96
N ALA A 35 -6.69 3.33 -18.42
CA ALA A 35 -8.10 3.47 -18.07
C ALA A 35 -8.30 4.48 -16.94
N ALA A 36 -7.46 4.43 -15.91
CA ALA A 36 -7.47 5.39 -14.81
C ALA A 36 -7.27 6.84 -15.32
N ALA A 37 -6.25 7.06 -16.13
CA ALA A 37 -5.96 8.38 -16.72
C ALA A 37 -7.09 8.87 -17.63
N ARG A 38 -7.69 7.98 -18.43
CA ARG A 38 -8.86 8.30 -19.28
C ARG A 38 -10.06 8.70 -18.44
N THR A 39 -10.40 7.90 -17.43
CA THR A 39 -11.54 8.15 -16.57
C THR A 39 -11.35 9.43 -15.76
N THR A 40 -10.15 9.67 -15.23
CA THR A 40 -9.81 10.91 -14.52
C THR A 40 -10.07 12.14 -15.39
N ARG A 41 -9.62 12.14 -16.65
CA ARG A 41 -9.91 13.24 -17.59
C ARG A 41 -11.39 13.38 -17.90
N ARG A 42 -12.09 12.26 -18.15
CA ARG A 42 -13.54 12.28 -18.48
C ARG A 42 -14.40 12.86 -17.36
N LEU A 43 -14.02 12.61 -16.10
CA LEU A 43 -14.75 13.06 -14.91
C LEU A 43 -14.22 14.39 -14.34
N ASP A 44 -13.26 15.01 -15.02
CA ASP A 44 -12.61 16.25 -14.55
C ASP A 44 -12.09 16.14 -13.11
N LEU A 45 -11.36 15.04 -12.86
CA LEU A 45 -10.75 14.75 -11.55
C LEU A 45 -9.24 15.09 -11.54
N GLY A 46 -8.74 15.70 -12.60
CA GLY A 46 -7.31 16.01 -12.76
C GLY A 46 -6.82 17.09 -11.80
N THR A 47 -5.52 17.31 -11.84
CA THR A 47 -4.83 18.37 -11.07
C THR A 47 -5.32 19.75 -11.46
N VAL A 48 -5.59 20.60 -10.47
CA VAL A 48 -5.97 22.02 -10.64
C VAL A 48 -4.97 22.87 -9.86
N GLY A 49 -4.13 23.63 -10.54
CA GLY A 49 -3.03 24.36 -9.90
C GLY A 49 -2.07 23.41 -9.18
N GLU A 50 -1.89 23.59 -7.87
CA GLU A 50 -1.09 22.70 -7.02
C GLU A 50 -1.91 21.57 -6.39
N SER A 51 -3.23 21.63 -6.49
CA SER A 51 -4.14 20.66 -5.89
C SER A 51 -4.32 19.45 -6.79
N THR A 52 -4.01 18.27 -6.28
CA THR A 52 -4.14 16.99 -6.98
C THR A 52 -5.34 16.21 -6.46
N PRO A 53 -5.77 15.14 -7.14
CA PRO A 53 -6.91 14.33 -6.71
C PRO A 53 -6.62 13.42 -5.51
N MET A 54 -5.46 13.53 -4.87
CA MET A 54 -5.11 12.81 -3.65
C MET A 54 -4.45 13.71 -2.62
N LEU A 55 -4.98 13.65 -1.38
CA LEU A 55 -4.54 14.46 -0.25
C LEU A 55 -4.06 13.57 0.91
N SER A 56 -2.83 13.74 1.33
CA SER A 56 -2.30 13.16 2.56
C SER A 56 -2.76 13.99 3.76
N VAL A 57 -3.32 13.35 4.78
CA VAL A 57 -3.75 13.95 6.05
C VAL A 57 -3.05 13.22 7.18
N ARG A 58 -2.22 13.93 7.96
CA ARG A 58 -1.49 13.39 9.11
C ARG A 58 -1.84 14.14 10.39
N GLY A 59 -1.60 13.52 11.55
CA GLY A 59 -1.89 14.11 12.87
C GLY A 59 -3.39 14.12 13.24
N VAL A 60 -4.20 13.32 12.54
CA VAL A 60 -5.67 13.24 12.71
C VAL A 60 -6.08 11.78 12.76
N THR A 61 -6.79 11.38 13.82
CA THR A 61 -7.37 10.02 13.91
C THR A 61 -8.53 9.87 12.92
N ARG A 62 -8.84 8.64 12.54
CA ARG A 62 -9.94 8.32 11.64
C ARG A 62 -11.27 8.89 12.12
N SER A 63 -11.60 8.76 13.39
CA SER A 63 -12.84 9.28 13.97
C SER A 63 -12.96 10.80 13.88
N VAL A 64 -11.86 11.53 14.09
CA VAL A 64 -11.84 12.99 13.94
C VAL A 64 -11.97 13.39 12.47
N LEU A 65 -11.29 12.68 11.58
CA LEU A 65 -11.38 12.89 10.13
C LEU A 65 -12.82 12.69 9.64
N ASP A 66 -13.47 11.60 10.01
CA ASP A 66 -14.86 11.31 9.65
C ASP A 66 -15.81 12.42 10.17
N ALA A 67 -15.60 12.87 11.41
CA ALA A 67 -16.39 13.98 11.99
C ALA A 67 -16.19 15.31 11.25
N VAL A 68 -15.03 15.53 10.63
CA VAL A 68 -14.78 16.69 9.77
C VAL A 68 -15.44 16.49 8.42
N LEU A 69 -15.26 15.34 7.79
CA LEU A 69 -15.81 15.03 6.47
C LEU A 69 -17.33 15.19 6.43
N VAL A 70 -18.07 14.71 7.43
CA VAL A 70 -19.54 14.86 7.52
C VAL A 70 -20.00 16.33 7.40
N ARG A 71 -19.12 17.28 7.72
CA ARG A 71 -19.43 18.73 7.66
C ARG A 71 -18.98 19.40 6.38
N VAL A 72 -18.27 18.69 5.52
CA VAL A 72 -17.75 19.23 4.25
C VAL A 72 -18.77 18.96 3.14
N PRO A 73 -19.31 19.98 2.48
CA PRO A 73 -20.17 19.78 1.32
C PRO A 73 -19.45 19.00 0.21
N GLY A 74 -20.07 17.96 -0.30
CA GLY A 74 -19.46 17.11 -1.33
C GLY A 74 -18.60 15.98 -0.80
N SER A 75 -18.58 15.76 0.52
CA SER A 75 -17.80 14.69 1.15
C SER A 75 -18.21 13.29 0.71
N GLU A 76 -19.42 13.12 0.22
CA GLU A 76 -19.91 11.84 -0.37
C GLU A 76 -19.10 11.41 -1.62
N ARG A 77 -18.36 12.35 -2.22
CA ARG A 77 -17.46 12.11 -3.36
C ARG A 77 -16.00 11.94 -2.94
N ILE A 78 -15.72 11.98 -1.64
CA ILE A 78 -14.37 11.82 -1.09
C ILE A 78 -14.27 10.44 -0.47
N SER A 79 -13.25 9.70 -0.84
CA SER A 79 -12.92 8.41 -0.25
C SER A 79 -11.71 8.54 0.66
N VAL A 80 -11.74 7.87 1.82
CA VAL A 80 -10.50 7.56 2.57
C VAL A 80 -9.89 6.34 1.90
N GLY A 81 -9.09 6.59 0.86
CA GLY A 81 -8.55 5.56 -0.01
C GLY A 81 -7.46 4.73 0.66
N VAL A 82 -6.63 5.37 1.51
CA VAL A 82 -5.54 4.65 2.20
C VAL A 82 -5.48 5.08 3.66
N THR A 83 -5.38 4.10 4.55
CA THR A 83 -5.01 4.28 5.95
C THR A 83 -3.58 3.78 6.13
N ASN A 84 -2.64 4.69 6.41
CA ASN A 84 -1.23 4.40 6.60
C ASN A 84 -0.84 4.24 8.08
N GLY A 85 -1.76 4.57 9.00
CA GLY A 85 -1.53 4.50 10.45
C GLY A 85 -2.69 5.11 11.23
N LEU A 86 -2.59 5.11 12.55
CA LEU A 86 -3.64 5.64 13.44
C LEU A 86 -4.01 7.11 13.16
N GLN A 87 -3.05 7.89 12.67
CA GLN A 87 -3.20 9.32 12.39
C GLN A 87 -2.65 9.71 11.01
N ALA A 88 -2.68 8.78 10.06
CA ALA A 88 -2.16 9.02 8.72
C ALA A 88 -3.09 8.39 7.68
N HIS A 89 -3.71 9.23 6.87
CA HIS A 89 -4.73 8.86 5.89
C HIS A 89 -4.45 9.53 4.55
N ILE A 90 -4.89 8.90 3.47
CA ILE A 90 -4.91 9.53 2.14
C ILE A 90 -6.36 9.57 1.68
N LEU A 91 -6.79 10.76 1.32
CA LEU A 91 -8.10 11.02 0.73
C LEU A 91 -7.99 11.07 -0.78
N SER A 92 -8.97 10.51 -1.47
CA SER A 92 -9.10 10.55 -2.92
C SER A 92 -10.43 11.20 -3.30
N GLY A 93 -10.38 12.15 -4.25
CA GLY A 93 -11.57 12.90 -4.65
C GLY A 93 -11.25 14.00 -5.66
N ARG A 94 -12.22 14.87 -5.93
CA ARG A 94 -11.97 16.07 -6.75
C ARG A 94 -11.06 17.04 -6.00
N PRO A 95 -10.07 17.69 -6.63
CA PRO A 95 -9.20 18.65 -5.97
C PRO A 95 -9.96 19.72 -5.18
N ALA A 96 -10.99 20.34 -5.77
CA ALA A 96 -11.79 21.34 -5.08
C ALA A 96 -12.58 20.82 -3.86
N ASP A 97 -12.96 19.54 -3.84
CA ASP A 97 -13.58 18.91 -2.66
C ASP A 97 -12.53 18.69 -1.58
N LEU A 98 -11.32 18.27 -1.96
CA LEU A 98 -10.20 18.08 -1.03
C LEU A 98 -9.69 19.40 -0.42
N GLU A 99 -9.66 20.49 -1.19
CA GLU A 99 -9.35 21.84 -0.65
C GLU A 99 -10.33 22.25 0.46
N ARG A 100 -11.62 21.93 0.29
CA ARG A 100 -12.61 22.18 1.35
C ARG A 100 -12.32 21.36 2.61
N VAL A 101 -11.78 20.15 2.46
CA VAL A 101 -11.34 19.34 3.62
C VAL A 101 -10.15 20.00 4.32
N VAL A 102 -9.17 20.51 3.58
CA VAL A 102 -8.04 21.25 4.15
C VAL A 102 -8.54 22.39 5.01
N THR A 103 -9.39 23.26 4.43
CA THR A 103 -10.00 24.40 5.15
C THR A 103 -10.77 23.97 6.40
N ALA A 104 -11.53 22.87 6.31
CA ALA A 104 -12.31 22.35 7.44
C ALA A 104 -11.42 21.79 8.57
N LEU A 105 -10.30 21.14 8.22
CA LEU A 105 -9.31 20.63 9.17
C LEU A 105 -8.59 21.79 9.87
N GLU A 106 -8.18 22.82 9.16
CA GLU A 106 -7.57 24.03 9.72
C GLU A 106 -8.52 24.73 10.72
N ALA A 107 -9.78 24.88 10.33
CA ALA A 107 -10.80 25.43 11.21
C ALA A 107 -11.04 24.57 12.47
N ALA A 108 -10.98 23.24 12.34
CA ALA A 108 -11.09 22.32 13.48
C ALA A 108 -9.86 22.44 14.41
N ALA A 109 -8.67 22.57 13.85
CA ALA A 109 -7.43 22.80 14.60
C ALA A 109 -7.49 24.12 15.39
N ALA A 110 -7.92 25.20 14.75
CA ALA A 110 -8.08 26.51 15.40
C ALA A 110 -9.07 26.46 16.57
N ARG A 111 -10.22 25.77 16.39
CA ARG A 111 -11.19 25.54 17.48
C ARG A 111 -10.59 24.72 18.63
N SER A 112 -9.84 23.68 18.33
CA SER A 112 -9.16 22.83 19.31
C SER A 112 -8.15 23.63 20.15
N ALA A 113 -7.33 24.45 19.48
CA ALA A 113 -6.34 25.31 20.12
C ALA A 113 -7.01 26.35 21.04
N LYS A 114 -8.10 26.99 20.61
CA LYS A 114 -8.89 27.94 21.41
C LYS A 114 -9.48 27.27 22.64
N ALA A 115 -10.13 26.12 22.48
CA ALA A 115 -10.74 25.36 23.57
C ALA A 115 -9.72 24.94 24.64
N ARG A 116 -8.48 24.60 24.24
CA ARG A 116 -7.38 24.31 25.17
C ARG A 116 -6.96 25.53 25.97
N LYS A 117 -6.81 26.69 25.31
CA LYS A 117 -6.46 27.96 25.94
C LYS A 117 -7.49 28.36 27.00
N ASP A 118 -8.78 28.23 26.67
CA ASP A 118 -9.89 28.62 27.55
C ASP A 118 -10.03 27.69 28.78
N ARG A 119 -9.73 26.39 28.63
CA ARG A 119 -9.96 25.39 29.70
C ARG A 119 -8.80 25.21 30.67
N ARG A 120 -7.64 25.81 30.46
CA ARG A 120 -6.41 25.60 31.27
C ARG A 120 -6.07 24.11 31.53
N ARG A 121 -6.62 23.17 30.75
CA ARG A 121 -6.44 21.72 30.90
C ARG A 121 -5.48 21.20 29.82
N GLY A 122 -4.53 20.34 30.26
CA GLY A 122 -3.66 19.61 29.35
C GLY A 122 -4.46 18.62 28.50
N GLY A 123 -4.55 18.86 27.21
CA GLY A 123 -5.12 17.96 26.21
C GLY A 123 -4.32 18.10 24.92
N ALA A 124 -4.24 17.06 24.11
CA ALA A 124 -3.61 17.15 22.78
C ALA A 124 -4.36 18.16 21.90
N VAL A 125 -3.63 19.08 21.29
CA VAL A 125 -4.19 19.98 20.28
C VAL A 125 -4.22 19.25 18.97
N LEU A 126 -5.33 19.33 18.24
CA LEU A 126 -5.41 18.83 16.88
C LEU A 126 -4.42 19.63 16.00
N ALA A 127 -3.47 18.95 15.40
CA ALA A 127 -2.44 19.55 14.54
C ALA A 127 -2.37 18.79 13.20
N PRO A 128 -3.37 19.00 12.32
CA PRO A 128 -3.38 18.34 11.00
C PRO A 128 -2.22 18.87 10.16
N VAL A 129 -1.56 17.95 9.46
CA VAL A 129 -0.61 18.25 8.38
C VAL A 129 -1.22 17.69 7.11
N THR A 130 -1.47 18.57 6.14
CA THR A 130 -2.07 18.23 4.86
C THR A 130 -1.07 18.49 3.73
N GLU A 131 -1.06 17.59 2.74
CA GLU A 131 -0.14 17.68 1.60
C GLU A 131 -0.80 17.00 0.39
N PHE A 132 -0.92 17.70 -0.73
CA PHE A 132 -1.34 17.09 -1.98
C PHE A 132 -0.23 16.21 -2.54
N LEU A 133 -0.59 14.97 -2.92
CA LEU A 133 0.37 14.02 -3.48
C LEU A 133 0.65 14.35 -4.95
N THR A 134 1.86 14.04 -5.42
CA THR A 134 2.26 14.25 -6.82
C THR A 134 1.66 13.20 -7.77
N THR A 135 0.36 12.94 -7.65
CA THR A 135 -0.38 12.00 -8.50
C THR A 135 -1.54 12.70 -9.19
N SER A 136 -1.77 12.38 -10.46
CA SER A 136 -2.86 12.95 -11.25
C SER A 136 -4.11 12.05 -11.31
N VAL A 137 -4.10 10.92 -10.60
CA VAL A 137 -5.21 9.95 -10.58
C VAL A 137 -5.66 9.75 -9.13
N PRO A 138 -6.97 9.79 -8.86
CA PRO A 138 -7.53 9.50 -7.53
C PRO A 138 -7.63 8.00 -7.31
N PHE A 139 -6.55 7.33 -6.92
CA PHE A 139 -6.59 5.90 -6.64
C PHE A 139 -7.44 5.58 -5.39
N HIS A 140 -7.90 4.33 -5.29
CA HIS A 140 -8.67 3.79 -4.18
C HIS A 140 -9.97 4.55 -3.91
N THR A 141 -10.75 4.76 -4.98
CA THR A 141 -12.05 5.46 -4.90
C THR A 141 -13.08 4.87 -5.89
N PRO A 142 -14.35 4.74 -5.49
CA PRO A 142 -15.43 4.35 -6.39
C PRO A 142 -15.61 5.26 -7.62
N LEU A 143 -15.05 6.46 -7.61
CA LEU A 143 -15.07 7.36 -8.77
C LEU A 143 -14.43 6.75 -10.02
N LEU A 144 -13.54 5.77 -9.84
CA LEU A 144 -12.86 5.05 -10.93
C LEU A 144 -13.57 3.73 -11.32
N ALA A 145 -14.79 3.45 -10.85
CA ALA A 145 -15.48 2.19 -11.14
C ALA A 145 -15.56 1.87 -12.63
N SER A 146 -15.88 2.87 -13.46
CA SER A 146 -15.94 2.67 -14.92
C SER A 146 -14.58 2.37 -15.57
N ALA A 147 -13.47 2.72 -14.91
CA ALA A 147 -12.14 2.34 -15.40
C ALA A 147 -11.89 0.84 -15.25
N VAL A 148 -12.47 0.19 -14.22
CA VAL A 148 -12.40 -1.26 -14.05
C VAL A 148 -13.07 -1.97 -15.22
N ASP A 149 -14.24 -1.50 -15.65
CA ASP A 149 -14.96 -2.07 -16.79
C ASP A 149 -14.19 -1.85 -18.11
N ASP A 150 -13.62 -0.66 -18.30
CA ASP A 150 -12.75 -0.37 -19.44
C ASP A 150 -11.55 -1.35 -19.47
N VAL A 151 -10.88 -1.60 -18.33
CA VAL A 151 -9.75 -2.53 -18.25
C VAL A 151 -10.15 -3.95 -18.61
N ALA A 152 -11.26 -4.45 -18.06
CA ALA A 152 -11.76 -5.79 -18.35
C ALA A 152 -12.07 -5.96 -19.86
N ALA A 153 -12.80 -4.99 -20.44
CA ALA A 153 -13.14 -5.01 -21.85
C ALA A 153 -11.90 -4.96 -22.76
N TRP A 154 -10.91 -4.11 -22.43
CA TRP A 154 -9.67 -4.02 -23.21
C TRP A 154 -8.82 -5.28 -23.05
N ALA A 155 -8.76 -5.88 -21.85
CA ALA A 155 -8.06 -7.13 -21.63
C ALA A 155 -8.65 -8.26 -22.48
N ALA A 156 -9.98 -8.42 -22.47
CA ALA A 156 -10.67 -9.38 -23.33
C ALA A 156 -10.39 -9.15 -24.83
N ALA A 157 -10.44 -7.89 -25.29
CA ALA A 157 -10.14 -7.53 -26.68
C ALA A 157 -8.70 -7.84 -27.08
N CYS A 158 -7.76 -7.84 -26.12
CA CYS A 158 -6.35 -8.21 -26.32
C CYS A 158 -6.06 -9.70 -26.09
N GLY A 159 -7.06 -10.53 -25.81
CA GLY A 159 -6.89 -11.96 -25.52
C GLY A 159 -6.22 -12.24 -24.16
N LEU A 160 -6.25 -11.27 -23.23
CA LEU A 160 -5.77 -11.43 -21.86
C LEU A 160 -6.89 -11.97 -20.94
N ASP A 161 -6.52 -12.45 -19.75
CA ASP A 161 -7.48 -12.92 -18.76
C ASP A 161 -8.33 -11.75 -18.22
N GLU A 162 -9.58 -11.67 -18.67
CA GLU A 162 -10.53 -10.62 -18.30
C GLU A 162 -10.79 -10.59 -16.78
N LYS A 163 -10.93 -11.78 -16.15
CA LYS A 163 -11.20 -11.87 -14.73
C LYS A 163 -10.03 -11.36 -13.91
N LEU A 164 -8.81 -11.80 -14.26
CA LEU A 164 -7.60 -11.31 -13.60
C LEU A 164 -7.45 -9.79 -13.77
N ALA A 165 -7.71 -9.28 -14.97
CA ALA A 165 -7.63 -7.86 -15.26
C ALA A 165 -8.63 -7.05 -14.41
N ARG A 166 -9.87 -7.53 -14.29
CA ARG A 166 -10.91 -6.92 -13.45
C ARG A 166 -10.52 -6.94 -11.98
N ASP A 167 -10.07 -8.08 -11.46
CA ASP A 167 -9.68 -8.26 -10.06
C ASP A 167 -8.51 -7.32 -9.70
N LEU A 168 -7.47 -7.25 -10.54
CA LEU A 168 -6.33 -6.36 -10.35
C LEU A 168 -6.72 -4.88 -10.45
N ALA A 169 -7.57 -4.53 -11.43
CA ALA A 169 -8.05 -3.16 -11.58
C ALA A 169 -8.89 -2.73 -10.37
N THR A 170 -9.77 -3.58 -9.86
CA THR A 170 -10.57 -3.31 -8.66
C THR A 170 -9.68 -3.04 -7.47
N ALA A 171 -8.71 -3.91 -7.21
CA ALA A 171 -7.80 -3.78 -6.08
C ALA A 171 -6.90 -2.53 -6.15
N VAL A 172 -6.52 -2.09 -7.36
CA VAL A 172 -5.67 -0.90 -7.54
C VAL A 172 -6.48 0.40 -7.55
N LEU A 173 -7.67 0.39 -8.16
CA LEU A 173 -8.42 1.62 -8.44
C LEU A 173 -9.51 1.90 -7.41
N ILE A 174 -10.12 0.85 -6.83
CA ILE A 174 -11.34 0.97 -6.04
C ILE A 174 -11.11 0.62 -4.58
N ASP A 175 -10.51 -0.54 -4.29
CA ASP A 175 -10.46 -1.07 -2.94
C ASP A 175 -9.62 -0.17 -2.02
N PRO A 176 -10.13 0.17 -0.84
CA PRO A 176 -9.36 0.93 0.13
C PRO A 176 -8.20 0.08 0.69
N VAL A 177 -7.11 0.74 1.04
CA VAL A 177 -5.94 0.10 1.64
C VAL A 177 -5.89 0.43 3.13
N ASP A 178 -5.91 -0.58 3.98
CA ASP A 178 -5.57 -0.48 5.41
C ASP A 178 -4.18 -1.11 5.64
N TRP A 179 -3.12 -0.29 5.51
CA TRP A 179 -1.75 -0.78 5.64
C TRP A 179 -1.46 -1.40 7.01
N PRO A 180 -1.82 -0.77 8.15
CA PRO A 180 -1.67 -1.39 9.46
C PRO A 180 -2.40 -2.72 9.60
N GLY A 181 -3.63 -2.80 9.12
CA GLY A 181 -4.42 -4.03 9.12
C GLY A 181 -3.74 -5.14 8.32
N LEU A 182 -3.33 -4.86 7.10
CA LEU A 182 -2.63 -5.81 6.23
C LEU A 182 -1.31 -6.32 6.85
N VAL A 183 -0.50 -5.42 7.42
CA VAL A 183 0.75 -5.80 8.08
C VAL A 183 0.46 -6.65 9.33
N THR A 184 -0.49 -6.24 10.16
CA THR A 184 -0.87 -6.98 11.38
C THR A 184 -1.39 -8.38 11.02
N GLU A 185 -2.21 -8.48 10.01
CA GLU A 185 -2.70 -9.75 9.49
C GLU A 185 -1.55 -10.63 9.00
N ALA A 186 -0.66 -10.09 8.15
CA ALA A 186 0.49 -10.81 7.63
C ALA A 186 1.44 -11.32 8.72
N LEU A 187 1.59 -10.57 9.82
CA LEU A 187 2.43 -10.95 10.96
C LEU A 187 1.74 -11.93 11.92
N GLY A 188 0.42 -11.88 12.03
CA GLY A 188 -0.38 -12.66 12.98
C GLY A 188 -0.74 -14.08 12.50
N ILE A 189 -0.67 -14.33 11.20
CA ILE A 189 -1.21 -15.55 10.60
C ILE A 189 -0.12 -16.64 10.41
N GLY A 190 0.94 -16.65 11.14
CA GLY A 190 1.94 -17.71 11.02
C GLY A 190 1.69 -18.84 12.03
N SER A 191 1.14 -19.97 11.60
CA SER A 191 1.23 -21.24 12.33
C SER A 191 2.69 -21.69 12.56
N ALA A 192 3.65 -21.03 11.93
CA ALA A 192 5.09 -21.28 12.01
C ALA A 192 5.83 -20.42 13.05
N GLY A 193 5.12 -19.65 13.89
CA GLY A 193 5.72 -18.75 14.89
C GLY A 193 5.76 -17.28 14.44
N PRO A 194 6.18 -16.37 15.32
CA PRO A 194 6.14 -14.94 15.05
C PRO A 194 7.09 -14.55 13.92
N VAL A 195 6.59 -13.76 12.98
CA VAL A 195 7.41 -13.14 11.94
C VAL A 195 8.42 -12.20 12.58
N ARG A 196 9.70 -12.43 12.32
CA ARG A 196 10.81 -11.65 12.89
C ARG A 196 11.40 -10.65 11.91
N THR A 197 11.20 -10.87 10.61
CA THR A 197 11.79 -10.03 9.58
C THR A 197 10.78 -9.82 8.46
N VAL A 198 10.58 -8.56 8.11
CA VAL A 198 9.83 -8.13 6.94
C VAL A 198 10.83 -7.55 5.95
N VAL A 199 10.79 -8.00 4.71
CA VAL A 199 11.67 -7.50 3.65
C VAL A 199 10.84 -6.65 2.68
N ASP A 200 11.19 -5.37 2.56
CA ASP A 200 10.59 -4.46 1.57
C ASP A 200 11.43 -4.51 0.29
N LEU A 201 10.83 -4.96 -0.80
CA LEU A 201 11.49 -5.07 -2.10
C LEU A 201 11.52 -3.73 -2.87
N GLY A 202 10.93 -2.66 -2.30
CA GLY A 202 10.92 -1.34 -2.93
C GLY A 202 9.92 -1.21 -4.09
N PRO A 203 10.10 -0.23 -4.98
CA PRO A 203 11.16 0.79 -4.95
C PRO A 203 10.93 1.86 -3.87
N GLY A 204 12.00 2.34 -3.29
CA GLY A 204 11.97 3.41 -2.28
C GLY A 204 11.86 2.90 -0.84
N THR A 205 11.56 3.79 0.11
CA THR A 205 11.58 3.49 1.55
C THR A 205 10.27 3.86 2.26
N VAL A 206 9.23 4.19 1.52
CA VAL A 206 7.94 4.62 2.11
C VAL A 206 7.31 3.48 2.89
N LEU A 207 7.23 2.29 2.30
CA LEU A 207 6.65 1.12 2.94
C LEU A 207 7.49 0.64 4.13
N VAL A 208 8.82 0.77 4.07
CA VAL A 208 9.71 0.51 5.24
C VAL A 208 9.22 1.32 6.44
N ARG A 209 9.13 2.65 6.29
CA ARG A 209 8.74 3.56 7.39
C ARG A 209 7.32 3.29 7.91
N LEU A 210 6.39 3.01 7.01
CA LEU A 210 5.01 2.69 7.38
C LEU A 210 4.96 1.37 8.17
N THR A 211 5.69 0.36 7.70
CA THR A 211 5.76 -0.95 8.35
C THR A 211 6.47 -0.89 9.69
N GLU A 212 7.59 -0.16 9.79
CA GLU A 212 8.29 0.09 11.07
C GLU A 212 7.35 0.69 12.12
N GLY A 213 6.48 1.63 11.71
CA GLY A 213 5.48 2.21 12.60
C GLY A 213 4.46 1.20 13.13
N VAL A 214 4.09 0.20 12.32
CA VAL A 214 3.14 -0.85 12.71
C VAL A 214 3.80 -1.89 13.61
N VAL A 215 5.04 -2.29 13.28
CA VAL A 215 5.75 -3.37 14.01
C VAL A 215 6.51 -2.86 15.24
N ALA A 216 6.44 -1.59 15.56
CA ALA A 216 7.12 -1.01 16.71
C ALA A 216 6.78 -1.76 17.99
N GLY A 217 7.80 -2.24 18.71
CA GLY A 217 7.64 -3.00 19.95
C GLY A 217 7.29 -4.49 19.80
N THR A 218 7.11 -5.01 18.59
CA THR A 218 6.80 -6.44 18.34
C THR A 218 8.04 -7.33 18.28
N GLY A 219 9.23 -6.73 18.18
CA GLY A 219 10.49 -7.46 17.94
C GLY A 219 10.68 -7.87 16.47
N THR A 220 9.84 -7.41 15.56
CA THR A 220 9.98 -7.59 14.11
C THR A 220 10.91 -6.52 13.55
N THR A 221 11.83 -6.92 12.68
CA THR A 221 12.75 -6.01 11.96
C THR A 221 12.26 -5.81 10.53
N VAL A 222 12.27 -4.59 10.04
CA VAL A 222 11.98 -4.28 8.63
C VAL A 222 13.29 -4.01 7.90
N VAL A 223 13.50 -4.69 6.78
CA VAL A 223 14.74 -4.60 5.99
C VAL A 223 14.41 -4.11 4.58
N PRO A 224 14.93 -2.95 4.18
CA PRO A 224 14.80 -2.50 2.79
C PRO A 224 15.69 -3.33 1.86
N ALA A 225 15.12 -3.87 0.79
CA ALA A 225 15.83 -4.63 -0.24
C ALA A 225 15.56 -4.09 -1.65
N GLY A 226 15.09 -2.86 -1.76
CA GLY A 226 14.70 -2.22 -3.03
C GLY A 226 15.86 -1.78 -3.92
N THR A 227 17.12 -2.04 -3.55
CA THR A 227 18.30 -1.71 -4.36
C THR A 227 19.25 -2.90 -4.45
N ALA A 228 19.99 -3.01 -5.55
CA ALA A 228 21.00 -4.06 -5.72
C ALA A 228 21.99 -4.08 -4.54
N LYS A 229 22.42 -2.90 -4.07
CA LYS A 229 23.30 -2.79 -2.90
C LYS A 229 22.66 -3.36 -1.63
N ALA A 230 21.38 -3.10 -1.39
CA ALA A 230 20.69 -3.62 -0.22
C ALA A 230 20.51 -5.15 -0.28
N ILE A 231 20.31 -5.68 -1.48
CA ILE A 231 20.29 -7.14 -1.72
C ILE A 231 21.68 -7.74 -1.46
N ASP A 232 22.74 -7.12 -1.97
CA ASP A 232 24.12 -7.53 -1.71
C ASP A 232 24.50 -7.43 -0.23
N ASP A 233 24.00 -6.43 0.49
CA ASP A 233 24.21 -6.28 1.93
C ASP A 233 23.45 -7.36 2.73
N LEU A 234 22.23 -7.72 2.30
CA LEU A 234 21.45 -8.85 2.81
C LEU A 234 22.16 -10.19 2.56
N ASP A 235 22.63 -10.42 1.33
CA ASP A 235 23.39 -11.62 0.96
C ASP A 235 24.69 -11.72 1.75
N ARG A 236 25.40 -10.61 1.95
CA ARG A 236 26.61 -10.58 2.79
C ARG A 236 26.30 -10.82 4.27
N ALA A 237 25.23 -10.26 4.80
CA ALA A 237 24.80 -10.50 6.17
C ALA A 237 24.36 -11.96 6.39
N VAL A 238 23.77 -12.58 5.37
CA VAL A 238 23.42 -14.00 5.36
C VAL A 238 24.65 -14.90 5.09
N ALA A 239 25.60 -14.42 4.29
CA ALA A 239 26.81 -15.15 3.90
C ALA A 239 27.99 -14.97 4.87
N ALA A 240 27.86 -14.15 5.94
CA ALA A 240 28.88 -14.05 6.98
C ALA A 240 29.23 -15.47 7.52
N PRO A 241 30.51 -15.82 7.63
CA PRO A 241 30.94 -17.21 7.80
C PRO A 241 30.36 -17.86 9.03
N GLN A 242 29.40 -18.70 8.82
CA GLN A 242 28.91 -19.65 9.81
C GLN A 242 29.73 -20.95 9.64
N PRO A 243 30.06 -21.64 10.73
CA PRO A 243 30.86 -22.85 10.63
C PRO A 243 30.17 -23.89 9.72
N SER A 244 30.88 -24.31 8.70
CA SER A 244 30.63 -25.41 7.75
C SER A 244 29.19 -25.95 7.65
N VAL A 245 28.28 -25.16 7.14
CA VAL A 245 26.92 -25.61 6.87
C VAL A 245 26.73 -25.82 5.37
N ASP A 246 26.25 -27.00 5.02
CA ASP A 246 25.97 -27.38 3.64
C ASP A 246 25.03 -26.38 2.96
N ARG A 247 25.56 -25.59 2.03
CA ARG A 247 24.84 -24.51 1.34
C ARG A 247 23.66 -25.02 0.48
N SER A 248 23.68 -26.29 0.07
CA SER A 248 22.58 -26.87 -0.72
C SER A 248 21.26 -26.93 0.08
N ARG A 249 21.35 -26.93 1.41
CA ARG A 249 20.20 -26.88 2.31
C ARG A 249 19.57 -25.49 2.45
N PHE A 250 20.21 -24.46 1.91
CA PHE A 250 19.85 -23.05 2.14
C PHE A 250 19.39 -22.32 0.87
N ALA A 251 19.13 -23.06 -0.22
CA ALA A 251 18.48 -22.47 -1.38
C ALA A 251 17.14 -21.84 -0.94
N PRO A 252 16.89 -20.58 -1.28
CA PRO A 252 15.63 -19.92 -0.92
C PRO A 252 14.46 -20.71 -1.48
N ARG A 253 13.49 -21.00 -0.64
CA ARG A 253 12.24 -21.66 -1.04
C ARG A 253 11.10 -20.68 -0.77
N ILE A 254 10.33 -20.45 -1.80
CA ILE A 254 9.08 -19.72 -1.67
C ILE A 254 7.98 -20.76 -1.57
N THR A 255 7.22 -20.73 -0.49
CA THR A 255 6.12 -21.65 -0.25
C THR A 255 4.82 -20.89 -0.23
N ARG A 256 3.84 -21.37 -0.99
CA ARG A 256 2.47 -20.84 -0.93
C ARG A 256 1.74 -21.53 0.22
N LEU A 257 1.19 -20.73 1.12
CA LEU A 257 0.33 -21.21 2.20
C LEU A 257 -1.07 -21.55 1.65
N PRO A 258 -1.86 -22.39 2.35
CA PRO A 258 -3.23 -22.74 1.94
C PRO A 258 -4.16 -21.54 1.75
N ASP A 259 -3.88 -20.43 2.41
CA ASP A 259 -4.60 -19.14 2.33
C ASP A 259 -4.14 -18.22 1.19
N GLY A 260 -3.23 -18.73 0.33
CA GLY A 260 -2.73 -18.01 -0.84
C GLY A 260 -1.51 -17.12 -0.60
N ARG A 261 -1.09 -16.93 0.66
CA ARG A 261 0.10 -16.14 0.99
C ARG A 261 1.39 -16.86 0.61
N LEU A 262 2.46 -16.08 0.46
CA LEU A 262 3.77 -16.56 0.13
C LEU A 262 4.70 -16.40 1.33
N THR A 263 5.39 -17.47 1.70
CA THR A 263 6.49 -17.40 2.66
C THR A 263 7.81 -17.61 1.93
N LEU A 264 8.80 -16.78 2.24
CA LEU A 264 10.17 -16.94 1.80
C LEU A 264 10.95 -17.70 2.87
N ASP A 265 11.27 -18.96 2.59
CA ASP A 265 12.18 -19.74 3.41
C ASP A 265 13.61 -19.52 2.92
N THR A 266 14.34 -18.65 3.61
CA THR A 266 15.74 -18.35 3.32
C THR A 266 16.67 -19.16 4.24
N ALA A 267 17.95 -19.17 3.92
CA ALA A 267 18.98 -19.70 4.83
C ALA A 267 18.89 -19.07 6.23
N PHE A 268 18.54 -17.78 6.29
CA PHE A 268 18.35 -17.05 7.54
C PHE A 268 17.19 -17.62 8.37
N THR A 269 16.05 -17.93 7.75
CA THR A 269 14.89 -18.54 8.43
C THR A 269 15.23 -19.91 9.03
N ARG A 270 16.01 -20.71 8.31
CA ARG A 270 16.38 -22.06 8.77
C ARG A 270 17.43 -22.05 9.90
N LEU A 271 18.39 -21.12 9.82
CA LEU A 271 19.44 -21.00 10.83
C LEU A 271 18.93 -20.38 12.14
N THR A 272 17.98 -19.48 12.06
CA THR A 272 17.51 -18.73 13.23
C THR A 272 16.16 -19.20 13.74
N GLY A 273 15.48 -20.12 13.05
CA GLY A 273 14.09 -20.51 13.32
C GLY A 273 13.10 -19.35 13.13
N ARG A 274 13.49 -18.30 12.37
CA ARG A 274 12.72 -17.08 12.19
C ARG A 274 12.12 -17.04 10.79
N SER A 275 10.84 -16.75 10.69
CA SER A 275 10.13 -16.65 9.42
C SER A 275 10.21 -15.23 8.86
N ALA A 276 10.29 -15.12 7.53
CA ALA A 276 10.16 -13.86 6.81
C ALA A 276 8.88 -13.89 5.96
N VAL A 277 8.16 -12.76 5.93
CA VAL A 277 6.99 -12.57 5.08
C VAL A 277 7.32 -11.51 4.05
N LEU A 278 7.02 -11.80 2.80
CA LEU A 278 7.12 -10.86 1.69
C LEU A 278 5.85 -9.99 1.68
N LEU A 279 6.02 -8.69 1.90
CA LEU A 279 5.01 -7.68 1.64
C LEU A 279 5.32 -7.07 0.28
N ALA A 280 4.48 -7.30 -0.70
CA ALA A 280 4.63 -6.78 -2.06
C ALA A 280 3.65 -5.64 -2.34
#